data_5a9e1e14d8d3d14f52a738924da5f03a
#
_entry.id   5a9e1e14d8d3d14f52a738924da5f03a
#
_cell.length_a   1.000
_cell.length_b   1.000
_cell.length_c   1.000
_cell.angle_alpha   90.00
_cell.angle_beta   90.00
_cell.angle_gamma   90.00
#
_symmetry.space_group_name_H-M   'P 1'
#
loop_
_entity.id
_entity.type
_entity.pdbx_description
1 polymer ?
#
loop_
_entity_poly.entity_id
_entity_poly.type
_entity_poly.pdbx_seq_one_letter_code
_entity_poly.pdbx_strand_id
1 'polypeptide(L)'
;TAQGKNLLFYGNSYTYFSWGYGVPELVGLIAAEAGHAPPTIVQALIGGSNLQIHANDPAQVAVISNGLPAGQTWDHVVIQENSVGATPYFGFSPAVFRSSALTIMGNVRSHSPAANAVMYQTWARAWGHMYYPAPWPVPIDMHNMVRGNYDLAVQDINMTYGAGSAAKAAVGDAVALLEWNPSWYDPDLSHPGPAMTLLAAMCIYTTIYGQTTCEIDPDFTPGSPLETSLTPHAIDRTIWNHLVGLADRSAVPAVRRYPGSGDHLLLETATGPNPLTACPTKHMTTGTPMQIQLRSMNGVYDGALGWLLVDFFATGSPPGPFPGLPELQVDLGRVILSPAASLSSPLSVAFQMPFSLPGGSFLVQGIAWQPSAESGNPLFTATDAHELVFF
;
A
#
# COMPACT_ATOMS: atom_id res chain seq x y z
N THR A 1 -2.82 -15.96 25.90
CA THR A 1 -2.37 -14.93 24.95
C THR A 1 -2.30 -15.57 23.56
N ALA A 2 -2.87 -14.91 22.54
CA ALA A 2 -2.70 -15.36 21.17
C ALA A 2 -1.20 -15.40 20.83
N GLN A 3 -0.76 -16.44 20.13
CA GLN A 3 0.63 -16.54 19.66
C GLN A 3 0.85 -15.52 18.55
N GLY A 4 2.00 -14.84 18.55
CA GLY A 4 2.41 -13.97 17.45
C GLY A 4 2.67 -14.78 16.18
N LYS A 5 2.55 -14.12 15.02
CA LYS A 5 2.85 -14.76 13.72
C LYS A 5 4.34 -15.06 13.56
N ASN A 6 4.65 -16.14 12.87
CA ASN A 6 6.01 -16.50 12.46
C ASN A 6 6.24 -16.01 11.02
N LEU A 7 7.14 -15.05 10.84
CA LEU A 7 7.39 -14.35 9.58
C LEU A 7 8.83 -14.60 9.10
N LEU A 8 8.98 -15.05 7.86
CA LEU A 8 10.29 -15.21 7.20
C LEU A 8 10.42 -14.17 6.08
N PHE A 9 11.51 -13.43 6.07
CA PHE A 9 11.79 -12.41 5.05
C PHE A 9 12.95 -12.84 4.16
N TYR A 10 12.71 -12.95 2.86
CA TYR A 10 13.71 -13.03 1.81
C TYR A 10 13.77 -11.71 1.06
N GLY A 11 15.00 -11.19 0.88
CA GLY A 11 15.18 -9.92 0.17
C GLY A 11 16.62 -9.41 0.20
N ASN A 12 16.77 -8.15 -0.11
CA ASN A 12 18.06 -7.49 -0.19
C ASN A 12 18.03 -6.13 0.53
N SER A 13 18.89 -5.18 0.13
CA SER A 13 18.97 -3.84 0.71
C SER A 13 17.64 -3.05 0.69
N TYR A 14 16.69 -3.38 -0.18
CA TYR A 14 15.36 -2.78 -0.16
C TYR A 14 14.51 -3.21 1.05
N THR A 15 14.89 -4.30 1.70
CA THR A 15 14.27 -4.78 2.94
C THR A 15 14.98 -4.28 4.20
N TYR A 16 16.31 -4.01 4.14
CA TYR A 16 17.11 -3.66 5.32
C TYR A 16 17.99 -2.41 5.16
N PHE A 17 17.71 -1.52 4.22
CA PHE A 17 18.57 -0.39 3.95
C PHE A 17 18.88 0.46 5.21
N SER A 18 20.09 0.96 5.32
CA SER A 18 20.80 1.25 6.56
C SER A 18 20.58 2.63 7.17
N TRP A 19 19.36 3.04 7.45
CA TRP A 19 19.14 4.22 8.29
C TRP A 19 18.86 3.88 9.79
N GLY A 20 18.80 2.60 10.15
CA GLY A 20 18.61 2.10 11.52
C GLY A 20 17.59 1.00 11.65
N TYR A 21 16.46 1.07 10.94
CA TYR A 21 15.39 0.07 10.96
C TYR A 21 15.12 -0.46 9.57
N GLY A 22 15.06 -1.78 9.45
CA GLY A 22 14.57 -2.45 8.24
C GLY A 22 13.05 -2.60 8.24
N VAL A 23 12.54 -3.01 7.09
CA VAL A 23 11.12 -3.32 6.94
C VAL A 23 10.63 -4.36 7.96
N PRO A 24 11.38 -5.45 8.25
CA PRO A 24 10.94 -6.46 9.21
C PRO A 24 10.71 -5.91 10.62
N GLU A 25 11.65 -5.09 11.12
CA GLU A 25 11.55 -4.46 12.45
C GLU A 25 10.35 -3.52 12.52
N LEU A 26 10.11 -2.73 11.45
CA LEU A 26 8.97 -1.82 11.38
C LEU A 26 7.64 -2.56 11.31
N VAL A 27 7.56 -3.70 10.62
CA VAL A 27 6.36 -4.56 10.65
C VAL A 27 6.06 -5.02 12.08
N GLY A 28 7.10 -5.37 12.86
CA GLY A 28 6.95 -5.73 14.26
C GLY A 28 6.42 -4.57 15.13
N LEU A 29 6.94 -3.36 14.93
CA LEU A 29 6.47 -2.16 15.63
C LEU A 29 5.01 -1.83 15.28
N ILE A 30 4.65 -1.84 13.99
CA ILE A 30 3.27 -1.58 13.55
C ILE A 30 2.31 -2.62 14.14
N ALA A 31 2.70 -3.90 14.16
CA ALA A 31 1.89 -4.96 14.74
C ALA A 31 1.67 -4.75 16.24
N ALA A 32 2.68 -4.27 16.96
CA ALA A 32 2.56 -3.95 18.39
C ALA A 32 1.62 -2.76 18.64
N GLU A 33 1.72 -1.68 17.85
CA GLU A 33 0.82 -0.52 17.90
C GLU A 33 -0.64 -0.93 17.62
N ALA A 34 -0.84 -1.88 16.69
CA ALA A 34 -2.16 -2.44 16.41
C ALA A 34 -2.67 -3.42 17.49
N GLY A 35 -1.91 -3.65 18.56
CA GLY A 35 -2.30 -4.53 19.66
C GLY A 35 -2.14 -6.02 19.40
N HIS A 36 -1.40 -6.41 18.34
CA HIS A 36 -1.08 -7.82 18.08
C HIS A 36 0.00 -8.35 19.02
N ALA A 37 -0.03 -9.65 19.25
CA ALA A 37 1.12 -10.34 19.87
C ALA A 37 2.37 -10.17 19.00
N PRO A 38 3.55 -9.89 19.59
CA PRO A 38 4.77 -9.68 18.83
C PRO A 38 5.07 -10.84 17.88
N PRO A 39 5.30 -10.58 16.58
CA PRO A 39 5.66 -11.63 15.65
C PRO A 39 7.08 -12.14 15.89
N THR A 40 7.31 -13.43 15.61
CA THR A 40 8.66 -13.96 15.46
C THR A 40 9.12 -13.65 14.04
N ILE A 41 10.19 -12.88 13.91
CA ILE A 41 10.70 -12.42 12.61
C ILE A 41 12.09 -13.01 12.37
N VAL A 42 12.25 -13.71 11.23
CA VAL A 42 13.54 -14.23 10.79
C VAL A 42 13.86 -13.65 9.42
N GLN A 43 15.12 -13.24 9.25
CA GLN A 43 15.58 -12.52 8.07
C GLN A 43 16.63 -13.35 7.33
N ALA A 44 16.37 -13.63 6.05
CA ALA A 44 17.25 -14.30 5.10
C ALA A 44 17.62 -13.28 4.00
N LEU A 45 18.40 -12.25 4.36
CA LEU A 45 18.68 -11.08 3.53
C LEU A 45 20.12 -11.07 3.03
N ILE A 46 20.31 -10.77 1.73
CA ILE A 46 21.62 -10.63 1.09
C ILE A 46 21.64 -9.34 0.26
N GLY A 47 22.58 -8.42 0.53
CA GLY A 47 22.70 -7.16 -0.20
C GLY A 47 22.89 -7.38 -1.71
N GLY A 48 22.09 -6.66 -2.52
CA GLY A 48 22.16 -6.73 -3.98
C GLY A 48 21.69 -8.04 -4.63
N SER A 49 21.25 -9.04 -3.83
CA SER A 49 20.79 -10.33 -4.35
C SER A 49 19.47 -10.23 -5.12
N ASN A 50 19.22 -11.24 -5.93
CA ASN A 50 17.92 -11.57 -6.51
C ASN A 50 17.38 -12.89 -5.92
N LEU A 51 16.14 -13.24 -6.21
CA LEU A 51 15.52 -14.45 -5.67
C LEU A 51 16.18 -15.74 -6.15
N GLN A 52 16.80 -15.73 -7.33
CA GLN A 52 17.52 -16.91 -7.83
C GLN A 52 18.70 -17.28 -6.91
N ILE A 53 19.40 -16.28 -6.36
CA ILE A 53 20.46 -16.51 -5.37
C ILE A 53 19.86 -17.13 -4.12
N HIS A 54 18.79 -16.58 -3.56
CA HIS A 54 18.14 -17.10 -2.37
C HIS A 54 17.59 -18.52 -2.56
N ALA A 55 17.01 -18.82 -3.72
CA ALA A 55 16.44 -20.12 -4.04
C ALA A 55 17.51 -21.22 -4.14
N ASN A 56 18.74 -20.89 -4.55
CA ASN A 56 19.82 -21.83 -4.82
C ASN A 56 20.92 -21.86 -3.73
N ASP A 57 20.97 -20.89 -2.83
CA ASP A 57 21.94 -20.86 -1.73
C ASP A 57 21.49 -21.82 -0.60
N PRO A 58 22.26 -22.90 -0.32
CA PRO A 58 21.90 -23.85 0.74
C PRO A 58 21.74 -23.20 2.13
N ALA A 59 22.49 -22.13 2.44
CA ALA A 59 22.37 -21.42 3.71
C ALA A 59 21.03 -20.70 3.81
N GLN A 60 20.58 -20.08 2.72
CA GLN A 60 19.29 -19.40 2.66
C GLN A 60 18.12 -20.40 2.72
N VAL A 61 18.23 -21.53 2.06
CA VAL A 61 17.23 -22.63 2.12
C VAL A 61 17.17 -23.22 3.52
N ALA A 62 18.31 -23.40 4.19
CA ALA A 62 18.37 -23.96 5.55
C ALA A 62 17.67 -23.08 6.60
N VAL A 63 17.49 -21.78 6.38
CA VAL A 63 16.74 -20.88 7.27
C VAL A 63 15.29 -21.34 7.42
N ILE A 64 14.71 -21.96 6.39
CA ILE A 64 13.31 -22.44 6.42
C ILE A 64 13.11 -23.48 7.53
N SER A 65 14.05 -24.41 7.70
CA SER A 65 13.95 -25.48 8.71
C SER A 65 14.57 -25.13 10.05
N ASN A 66 15.53 -24.20 10.07
CA ASN A 66 16.33 -23.88 11.26
C ASN A 66 15.99 -22.55 11.90
N GLY A 67 15.21 -21.69 11.23
CA GLY A 67 14.89 -20.34 11.71
C GLY A 67 13.86 -20.30 12.84
N LEU A 68 13.10 -21.38 13.04
CA LEU A 68 12.12 -21.48 14.12
C LEU A 68 12.48 -22.63 15.08
N PRO A 69 12.02 -22.57 16.34
CA PRO A 69 12.06 -23.70 17.25
C PRO A 69 11.38 -24.95 16.66
N ALA A 70 11.86 -26.13 17.05
CA ALA A 70 11.31 -27.39 16.56
C ALA A 70 9.79 -27.49 16.78
N GLY A 71 9.07 -27.89 15.74
CA GLY A 71 7.61 -28.06 15.76
C GLY A 71 6.82 -26.79 15.46
N GLN A 72 7.47 -25.64 15.30
CA GLN A 72 6.81 -24.42 14.81
C GLN A 72 6.86 -24.36 13.27
N THR A 73 5.88 -23.66 12.71
CA THR A 73 5.73 -23.46 11.27
C THR A 73 5.64 -21.98 10.94
N TRP A 74 6.01 -21.61 9.72
CA TRP A 74 5.84 -20.26 9.20
C TRP A 74 4.37 -19.96 8.91
N ASP A 75 3.92 -18.78 9.25
CA ASP A 75 2.60 -18.25 8.83
C ASP A 75 2.73 -17.58 7.48
N HIS A 76 3.76 -16.73 7.32
CA HIS A 76 4.01 -16.02 6.07
C HIS A 76 5.49 -16.01 5.71
N VAL A 77 5.76 -16.04 4.40
CA VAL A 77 7.07 -15.72 3.83
C VAL A 77 6.94 -14.46 2.97
N VAL A 78 7.68 -13.42 3.33
CA VAL A 78 7.79 -12.18 2.56
C VAL A 78 8.91 -12.33 1.55
N ILE A 79 8.62 -12.14 0.28
CA ILE A 79 9.52 -12.42 -0.85
C ILE A 79 9.74 -11.13 -1.66
N GLN A 80 10.95 -10.57 -1.62
CA GLN A 80 11.33 -9.37 -2.34
C GLN A 80 12.44 -9.66 -3.36
N GLU A 81 12.17 -9.38 -4.63
CA GLU A 81 13.13 -9.50 -5.74
C GLU A 81 14.07 -8.29 -5.80
N ASN A 82 15.20 -8.41 -6.49
CA ASN A 82 16.01 -7.25 -6.88
C ASN A 82 15.11 -6.20 -7.56
N SER A 83 15.39 -4.95 -7.33
CA SER A 83 14.55 -3.82 -7.78
C SER A 83 14.29 -3.78 -9.30
N VAL A 84 15.16 -4.35 -10.12
CA VAL A 84 15.01 -4.51 -11.57
C VAL A 84 14.86 -5.99 -11.99
N GLY A 85 14.92 -6.92 -11.04
CA GLY A 85 14.90 -8.36 -11.30
C GLY A 85 13.58 -8.85 -11.92
N ALA A 86 12.49 -8.15 -11.66
CA ALA A 86 11.19 -8.39 -12.30
C ALA A 86 11.09 -7.80 -13.72
N THR A 87 12.20 -7.35 -14.34
CA THR A 87 12.24 -6.75 -15.69
C THR A 87 13.21 -7.51 -16.60
N PRO A 88 13.10 -7.39 -17.92
CA PRO A 88 14.01 -8.04 -18.88
C PRO A 88 15.30 -7.23 -19.13
N TYR A 89 15.65 -6.29 -18.25
CA TYR A 89 16.80 -5.40 -18.42
C TYR A 89 17.95 -5.77 -17.49
N PHE A 90 19.14 -5.31 -17.78
CA PHE A 90 20.36 -5.48 -16.97
C PHE A 90 20.73 -6.94 -16.69
N GLY A 91 20.39 -7.86 -17.60
CA GLY A 91 20.68 -9.29 -17.46
C GLY A 91 19.67 -10.05 -16.58
N PHE A 92 18.59 -9.41 -16.15
CA PHE A 92 17.51 -10.06 -15.41
C PHE A 92 16.44 -10.66 -16.35
N SER A 93 15.61 -11.53 -15.78
CA SER A 93 14.52 -12.19 -16.49
C SER A 93 13.28 -12.34 -15.61
N PRO A 94 12.12 -11.80 -16.00
CA PRO A 94 10.86 -12.00 -15.29
C PRO A 94 10.51 -13.48 -15.10
N ALA A 95 10.87 -14.35 -16.05
CA ALA A 95 10.63 -15.79 -15.93
C ALA A 95 11.48 -16.41 -14.80
N VAL A 96 12.75 -15.99 -14.66
CA VAL A 96 13.65 -16.45 -13.57
C VAL A 96 13.15 -15.92 -12.23
N PHE A 97 12.73 -14.66 -12.15
CA PHE A 97 12.08 -14.11 -10.96
C PHE A 97 10.91 -14.99 -10.50
N ARG A 98 9.94 -15.24 -11.40
CA ARG A 98 8.73 -16.00 -11.10
C ARG A 98 9.03 -17.44 -10.69
N SER A 99 9.93 -18.12 -11.40
CA SER A 99 10.32 -19.49 -11.07
C SER A 99 11.08 -19.58 -9.74
N SER A 100 11.90 -18.58 -9.41
CA SER A 100 12.61 -18.52 -8.13
C SER A 100 11.65 -18.28 -6.96
N ALA A 101 10.64 -17.41 -7.13
CA ALA A 101 9.58 -17.22 -6.14
C ALA A 101 8.81 -18.52 -5.87
N LEU A 102 8.45 -19.28 -6.94
CA LEU A 102 7.83 -20.60 -6.82
C LEU A 102 8.73 -21.61 -6.10
N THR A 103 10.04 -21.61 -6.38
CA THR A 103 10.99 -22.51 -5.72
C THR A 103 11.10 -22.21 -4.22
N ILE A 104 11.22 -20.94 -3.84
CA ILE A 104 11.24 -20.53 -2.43
C ILE A 104 9.95 -20.96 -1.75
N MET A 105 8.78 -20.67 -2.37
CA MET A 105 7.49 -21.05 -1.80
C MET A 105 7.33 -22.57 -1.68
N GLY A 106 7.82 -23.35 -2.63
CA GLY A 106 7.86 -24.82 -2.57
C GLY A 106 8.66 -25.35 -1.39
N ASN A 107 9.84 -24.78 -1.16
CA ASN A 107 10.68 -25.13 0.00
C ASN A 107 9.98 -24.75 1.32
N VAL A 108 9.36 -23.57 1.40
CA VAL A 108 8.59 -23.14 2.59
C VAL A 108 7.41 -24.08 2.84
N ARG A 109 6.63 -24.43 1.81
CA ARG A 109 5.46 -25.30 1.92
C ARG A 109 5.82 -26.74 2.28
N SER A 110 7.00 -27.21 1.92
CA SER A 110 7.51 -28.51 2.35
C SER A 110 7.73 -28.60 3.85
N HIS A 111 8.07 -27.50 4.50
CA HIS A 111 8.25 -27.40 5.95
C HIS A 111 6.96 -26.90 6.65
N SER A 112 6.28 -25.95 6.07
CA SER A 112 5.13 -25.24 6.63
C SER A 112 3.97 -25.25 5.63
N PRO A 113 3.18 -26.34 5.53
CA PRO A 113 2.19 -26.53 4.47
C PRO A 113 1.10 -25.45 4.39
N ALA A 114 0.82 -24.76 5.49
CA ALA A 114 -0.17 -23.68 5.57
C ALA A 114 0.40 -22.26 5.35
N ALA A 115 1.73 -22.13 5.18
CA ALA A 115 2.36 -20.82 5.00
C ALA A 115 1.87 -20.12 3.72
N ASN A 116 1.72 -18.79 3.75
CA ASN A 116 1.34 -17.97 2.60
C ASN A 116 2.49 -17.04 2.19
N ALA A 117 2.61 -16.81 0.89
CA ALA A 117 3.57 -15.86 0.35
C ALA A 117 3.02 -14.42 0.40
N VAL A 118 3.86 -13.48 0.80
CA VAL A 118 3.65 -12.05 0.65
C VAL A 118 4.67 -11.54 -0.36
N MET A 119 4.23 -11.28 -1.58
CA MET A 119 5.08 -10.78 -2.66
C MET A 119 5.31 -9.29 -2.46
N TYR A 120 6.47 -8.92 -1.92
CA TYR A 120 6.87 -7.55 -1.64
C TYR A 120 7.26 -6.85 -2.94
N GLN A 121 6.30 -6.15 -3.55
CA GLN A 121 6.48 -5.42 -4.81
C GLN A 121 7.50 -4.30 -4.63
N THR A 122 8.57 -4.33 -5.41
CA THR A 122 9.52 -3.23 -5.51
C THR A 122 8.94 -2.08 -6.36
N TRP A 123 9.64 -0.95 -6.39
CA TRP A 123 9.18 0.30 -7.00
C TRP A 123 10.10 0.79 -8.11
N ALA A 124 9.57 1.71 -8.92
CA ALA A 124 10.36 2.44 -9.92
C ALA A 124 11.36 3.41 -9.25
N ARG A 125 12.43 3.74 -9.94
CA ARG A 125 13.41 4.74 -9.51
C ARG A 125 12.78 6.12 -9.40
N ALA A 126 13.38 6.98 -8.57
CA ALA A 126 12.99 8.38 -8.50
C ALA A 126 13.25 9.12 -9.82
N TRP A 127 12.53 10.22 -10.03
CA TRP A 127 12.85 11.16 -11.09
C TRP A 127 14.31 11.61 -11.02
N GLY A 128 14.97 11.71 -12.17
CA GLY A 128 16.39 12.04 -12.28
C GLY A 128 17.35 10.86 -12.19
N HIS A 129 16.88 9.64 -11.91
CA HIS A 129 17.74 8.46 -11.93
C HIS A 129 18.24 8.16 -13.35
N MET A 130 19.45 7.63 -13.45
CA MET A 130 20.13 7.33 -14.73
C MET A 130 19.43 6.31 -15.63
N TYR A 131 18.39 5.62 -15.14
CA TYR A 131 17.57 4.69 -15.92
C TYR A 131 16.52 5.40 -16.78
N TYR A 132 16.45 6.73 -16.71
CA TYR A 132 15.58 7.54 -17.55
C TYR A 132 16.44 8.42 -18.47
N PRO A 133 16.13 8.57 -19.77
CA PRO A 133 14.97 8.00 -20.50
C PRO A 133 15.16 6.59 -21.06
N ALA A 134 16.22 5.86 -20.71
CA ALA A 134 16.48 4.50 -21.20
C ALA A 134 17.02 3.59 -20.08
N PRO A 135 16.46 2.36 -19.91
CA PRO A 135 15.54 1.67 -20.82
C PRO A 135 14.07 2.08 -20.68
N TRP A 136 13.69 2.86 -19.65
CA TRP A 136 12.33 3.35 -19.48
C TRP A 136 12.25 4.85 -19.77
N PRO A 137 11.27 5.31 -20.58
CA PRO A 137 11.06 6.74 -20.84
C PRO A 137 10.83 7.55 -19.57
N VAL A 138 9.98 7.05 -18.67
CA VAL A 138 9.57 7.71 -17.41
C VAL A 138 9.33 6.68 -16.30
N PRO A 139 9.25 7.08 -15.01
CA PRO A 139 9.05 6.15 -13.89
C PRO A 139 7.82 5.27 -14.00
N ILE A 140 6.70 5.77 -14.54
CA ILE A 140 5.46 4.98 -14.69
C ILE A 140 5.66 3.75 -15.58
N ASP A 141 6.53 3.82 -16.61
CA ASP A 141 6.79 2.69 -17.49
C ASP A 141 7.55 1.58 -16.76
N MET A 142 8.54 1.95 -15.94
CA MET A 142 9.23 1.00 -15.07
C MET A 142 8.26 0.39 -14.05
N HIS A 143 7.44 1.23 -13.40
CA HIS A 143 6.45 0.80 -12.42
C HIS A 143 5.50 -0.23 -13.00
N ASN A 144 4.86 0.05 -14.13
CA ASN A 144 3.90 -0.85 -14.78
C ASN A 144 4.52 -2.20 -15.13
N MET A 145 5.77 -2.20 -15.59
CA MET A 145 6.48 -3.44 -15.92
C MET A 145 6.78 -4.28 -14.67
N VAL A 146 7.30 -3.66 -13.61
CA VAL A 146 7.56 -4.34 -12.33
C VAL A 146 6.27 -4.88 -11.75
N ARG A 147 5.23 -4.05 -11.67
CA ARG A 147 3.91 -4.40 -11.15
C ARG A 147 3.32 -5.62 -11.86
N GLY A 148 3.24 -5.59 -13.19
CA GLY A 148 2.67 -6.70 -13.96
C GLY A 148 3.39 -8.03 -13.72
N ASN A 149 4.71 -8.02 -13.52
CA ASN A 149 5.44 -9.25 -13.23
C ASN A 149 5.26 -9.74 -11.78
N TYR A 150 5.05 -8.85 -10.81
CA TYR A 150 4.64 -9.26 -9.46
C TYR A 150 3.22 -9.85 -9.44
N ASP A 151 2.27 -9.27 -10.20
CA ASP A 151 0.92 -9.82 -10.34
C ASP A 151 0.94 -11.23 -10.94
N LEU A 152 1.77 -11.46 -11.97
CA LEU A 152 1.98 -12.79 -12.54
C LEU A 152 2.64 -13.76 -11.54
N ALA A 153 3.59 -13.31 -10.71
CA ALA A 153 4.21 -14.16 -9.68
C ALA A 153 3.19 -14.60 -8.63
N VAL A 154 2.32 -13.70 -8.18
CA VAL A 154 1.20 -14.02 -7.27
C VAL A 154 0.26 -15.02 -7.93
N GLN A 155 -0.08 -14.81 -9.20
CA GLN A 155 -0.93 -15.73 -9.97
C GLN A 155 -0.32 -17.12 -10.07
N ASP A 156 0.97 -17.25 -10.39
CA ASP A 156 1.68 -18.53 -10.50
C ASP A 156 1.66 -19.30 -9.18
N ILE A 157 1.92 -18.63 -8.05
CA ILE A 157 1.89 -19.25 -6.73
C ILE A 157 0.47 -19.72 -6.39
N ASN A 158 -0.55 -18.87 -6.65
CA ASN A 158 -1.95 -19.22 -6.40
C ASN A 158 -2.44 -20.37 -7.30
N MET A 159 -2.00 -20.45 -8.56
CA MET A 159 -2.31 -21.57 -9.43
C MET A 159 -1.67 -22.87 -8.95
N THR A 160 -0.46 -22.79 -8.37
CA THR A 160 0.30 -23.96 -7.94
C THR A 160 -0.18 -24.50 -6.58
N TYR A 161 -0.48 -23.62 -5.63
CA TYR A 161 -0.75 -23.99 -4.23
C TYR A 161 -2.19 -23.70 -3.76
N GLY A 162 -3.03 -23.18 -4.65
CA GLY A 162 -4.42 -22.83 -4.37
C GLY A 162 -4.63 -21.33 -4.12
N ALA A 163 -5.84 -20.86 -4.39
CA ALA A 163 -6.23 -19.46 -4.21
C ALA A 163 -5.95 -18.99 -2.77
N GLY A 164 -5.37 -17.80 -2.63
CA GLY A 164 -5.00 -17.21 -1.34
C GLY A 164 -3.66 -17.69 -0.78
N SER A 165 -2.91 -18.54 -1.51
CA SER A 165 -1.55 -18.96 -1.12
C SER A 165 -0.51 -17.84 -1.28
N ALA A 166 -0.82 -16.82 -2.08
CA ALA A 166 0.00 -15.62 -2.22
C ALA A 166 -0.88 -14.37 -2.32
N ALA A 167 -0.37 -13.27 -1.77
CA ALA A 167 -0.89 -11.94 -1.96
C ALA A 167 0.25 -10.96 -2.27
N LYS A 168 -0.04 -9.87 -3.01
CA LYS A 168 0.91 -8.79 -3.27
C LYS A 168 0.82 -7.77 -2.14
N ALA A 169 1.95 -7.49 -1.46
CA ALA A 169 2.11 -6.26 -0.73
C ALA A 169 2.45 -5.16 -1.74
N ALA A 170 1.48 -4.33 -2.05
CA ALA A 170 1.50 -3.39 -3.18
C ALA A 170 2.35 -2.13 -2.87
N VAL A 171 3.58 -2.33 -2.39
CA VAL A 171 4.48 -1.25 -1.99
C VAL A 171 4.84 -0.35 -3.17
N GLY A 172 5.11 -0.93 -4.34
CA GLY A 172 5.38 -0.15 -5.55
C GLY A 172 4.21 0.73 -5.95
N ASP A 173 2.97 0.25 -5.76
CA ASP A 173 1.75 1.02 -6.04
C ASP A 173 1.61 2.19 -5.04
N ALA A 174 1.90 1.97 -3.74
CA ALA A 174 1.93 3.02 -2.73
C ALA A 174 3.01 4.08 -3.02
N VAL A 175 4.22 3.65 -3.43
CA VAL A 175 5.31 4.55 -3.84
C VAL A 175 4.95 5.35 -5.09
N ALA A 176 4.17 4.79 -6.01
CA ALA A 176 3.67 5.53 -7.17
C ALA A 176 2.77 6.71 -6.77
N LEU A 177 2.04 6.60 -5.65
CA LEU A 177 1.27 7.71 -5.08
C LEU A 177 2.14 8.80 -4.43
N LEU A 178 3.43 8.55 -4.19
CA LEU A 178 4.44 9.54 -3.84
C LEU A 178 5.08 10.19 -5.09
N GLU A 179 4.59 9.86 -6.30
CA GLU A 179 4.99 10.41 -7.59
C GLU A 179 6.50 10.25 -7.90
N TRP A 180 7.14 9.25 -7.29
CA TRP A 180 8.59 8.98 -7.39
C TRP A 180 9.45 10.22 -7.11
N ASN A 181 8.98 11.10 -6.23
CA ASN A 181 9.69 12.32 -5.84
C ASN A 181 11.01 11.93 -5.14
N PRO A 182 12.15 12.48 -5.58
CA PRO A 182 13.47 12.17 -5.02
C PRO A 182 13.58 12.34 -3.50
N SER A 183 12.78 13.23 -2.89
CA SER A 183 12.81 13.47 -1.44
C SER A 183 12.42 12.28 -0.57
N TRP A 184 11.75 11.28 -1.13
CA TRP A 184 11.37 10.05 -0.42
C TRP A 184 12.46 8.97 -0.48
N TYR A 185 13.40 9.12 -1.41
CA TYR A 185 14.48 8.17 -1.66
C TYR A 185 15.76 8.55 -0.93
N ASP A 186 16.66 7.59 -0.82
CA ASP A 186 18.06 7.87 -0.50
C ASP A 186 18.71 8.65 -1.65
N PRO A 187 19.84 9.37 -1.43
CA PRO A 187 20.50 10.15 -2.48
C PRO A 187 20.87 9.41 -3.76
N ASP A 188 20.88 8.09 -3.75
CA ASP A 188 21.09 7.27 -4.96
C ASP A 188 19.85 7.15 -5.86
N LEU A 189 18.71 7.75 -5.47
CA LEU A 189 17.44 7.75 -6.20
C LEU A 189 16.85 6.35 -6.44
N SER A 190 17.28 5.38 -5.67
CA SER A 190 17.00 3.96 -5.81
C SER A 190 16.50 3.33 -4.51
N HIS A 191 17.32 3.42 -3.46
CA HIS A 191 16.97 2.89 -2.14
C HIS A 191 15.94 3.76 -1.43
N PRO A 192 15.15 3.15 -0.53
CA PRO A 192 14.14 3.90 0.20
C PRO A 192 14.78 4.78 1.27
N GLY A 193 14.31 6.01 1.41
CA GLY A 193 14.50 6.78 2.63
C GLY A 193 13.68 6.22 3.80
N PRO A 194 13.83 6.77 5.02
CA PRO A 194 13.16 6.26 6.22
C PRO A 194 11.63 6.17 6.07
N ALA A 195 10.99 7.21 5.57
CA ALA A 195 9.54 7.24 5.38
C ALA A 195 9.05 6.21 4.34
N MET A 196 9.80 6.00 3.24
CA MET A 196 9.47 4.95 2.27
C MET A 196 9.65 3.54 2.85
N THR A 197 10.64 3.33 3.70
CA THR A 197 10.83 2.04 4.40
C THR A 197 9.64 1.77 5.33
N LEU A 198 9.15 2.79 6.04
CA LEU A 198 7.95 2.70 6.86
C LEU A 198 6.71 2.41 6.01
N LEU A 199 6.53 3.09 4.86
CA LEU A 199 5.42 2.81 3.94
C LEU A 199 5.43 1.36 3.45
N ALA A 200 6.61 0.82 3.13
CA ALA A 200 6.76 -0.58 2.74
C ALA A 200 6.32 -1.53 3.87
N ALA A 201 6.72 -1.24 5.11
CA ALA A 201 6.30 -2.02 6.28
C ALA A 201 4.79 -1.96 6.51
N MET A 202 4.15 -0.79 6.31
CA MET A 202 2.70 -0.62 6.41
C MET A 202 1.96 -1.47 5.35
N CYS A 203 2.40 -1.46 4.09
CA CYS A 203 1.82 -2.28 3.03
C CYS A 203 1.97 -3.79 3.31
N ILE A 204 3.11 -4.21 3.86
CA ILE A 204 3.33 -5.61 4.25
C ILE A 204 2.45 -5.97 5.45
N TYR A 205 2.33 -5.08 6.44
CA TYR A 205 1.43 -5.27 7.58
C TYR A 205 -0.02 -5.47 7.11
N THR A 206 -0.55 -4.59 6.26
CA THR A 206 -1.93 -4.73 5.75
C THR A 206 -2.16 -6.06 5.05
N THR A 207 -1.14 -6.55 4.32
CA THR A 207 -1.21 -7.82 3.60
C THR A 207 -1.17 -9.03 4.54
N ILE A 208 -0.32 -9.00 5.59
CA ILE A 208 -0.16 -10.10 6.55
C ILE A 208 -1.33 -10.19 7.52
N TYR A 209 -1.81 -9.05 8.02
CA TYR A 209 -2.83 -9.00 9.08
C TYR A 209 -4.25 -8.81 8.54
N GLY A 210 -4.39 -8.40 7.27
CA GLY A 210 -5.70 -8.14 6.66
C GLY A 210 -6.42 -6.97 7.34
N GLN A 211 -5.68 -5.99 7.85
CA GLN A 211 -6.21 -4.86 8.62
C GLN A 211 -5.69 -3.54 8.07
N THR A 212 -6.50 -2.51 8.19
CA THR A 212 -6.17 -1.13 7.81
C THR A 212 -5.14 -0.53 8.76
N THR A 213 -4.19 0.24 8.23
CA THR A 213 -3.26 1.02 9.05
C THR A 213 -3.86 2.35 9.50
N CYS A 214 -4.89 2.85 8.80
CA CYS A 214 -5.56 4.11 9.15
C CYS A 214 -6.31 4.07 10.50
N GLU A 215 -6.61 2.87 11.02
CA GLU A 215 -7.26 2.68 12.33
C GLU A 215 -6.25 2.54 13.49
N ILE A 216 -4.95 2.49 13.19
CA ILE A 216 -3.91 2.44 14.22
C ILE A 216 -3.69 3.85 14.75
N ASP A 217 -3.91 4.05 16.05
CA ASP A 217 -3.54 5.29 16.74
C ASP A 217 -2.10 5.18 17.24
N PRO A 218 -1.11 5.78 16.53
CA PRO A 218 0.29 5.58 16.84
C PRO A 218 0.67 6.34 18.11
N ASP A 219 1.38 5.66 19.01
CA ASP A 219 1.92 6.29 20.22
C ASP A 219 3.24 7.02 19.92
N PHE A 220 3.16 8.35 19.76
CA PHE A 220 4.31 9.26 19.63
C PHE A 220 4.58 10.05 20.92
N THR A 221 4.17 9.55 22.07
CA THR A 221 4.58 10.17 23.35
C THR A 221 6.10 10.01 23.53
N PRO A 222 6.78 11.02 24.14
CA PRO A 222 8.23 10.94 24.35
C PRO A 222 8.65 9.66 25.08
N GLY A 223 9.54 8.87 24.47
CA GLY A 223 10.04 7.60 25.00
C GLY A 223 9.22 6.38 24.60
N SER A 224 8.14 6.51 23.81
CA SER A 224 7.44 5.36 23.23
C SER A 224 8.32 4.65 22.17
N PRO A 225 8.06 3.37 21.85
CA PRO A 225 8.82 2.64 20.84
C PRO A 225 8.79 3.33 19.47
N LEU A 226 7.64 3.84 19.02
CA LEU A 226 7.53 4.54 17.73
C LEU A 226 8.27 5.87 17.76
N GLU A 227 8.07 6.70 18.80
CA GLU A 227 8.77 7.99 18.89
C GLU A 227 10.27 7.79 18.86
N THR A 228 10.79 6.90 19.70
CA THR A 228 12.23 6.61 19.79
C THR A 228 12.82 6.07 18.49
N SER A 229 12.03 5.28 17.74
CA SER A 229 12.48 4.65 16.50
C SER A 229 12.38 5.57 15.28
N LEU A 230 11.37 6.42 15.19
CA LEU A 230 11.00 7.13 13.97
C LEU A 230 11.33 8.63 14.02
N THR A 231 11.14 9.30 15.16
CA THR A 231 11.37 10.75 15.28
C THR A 231 12.81 11.18 14.97
N PRO A 232 13.87 10.42 15.34
CA PRO A 232 15.25 10.75 14.94
C PRO A 232 15.47 10.77 13.42
N HIS A 233 14.57 10.17 12.64
CA HIS A 233 14.60 10.09 11.18
C HIS A 233 13.57 11.01 10.51
N ALA A 234 13.12 12.06 11.23
CA ALA A 234 12.13 13.03 10.78
C ALA A 234 10.75 12.41 10.42
N ILE A 235 10.41 11.29 11.02
CA ILE A 235 9.08 10.68 10.89
C ILE A 235 8.31 10.99 12.18
N ASP A 236 7.37 11.91 12.06
CA ASP A 236 6.42 12.29 13.10
C ASP A 236 5.02 11.75 12.80
N ARG A 237 4.06 12.10 13.67
CA ARG A 237 2.64 11.75 13.47
C ARG A 237 2.08 12.28 12.14
N THR A 238 2.58 13.40 11.61
CA THR A 238 2.10 13.97 10.34
C THR A 238 2.51 13.08 9.17
N ILE A 239 3.78 12.68 9.14
CA ILE A 239 4.30 11.74 8.12
C ILE A 239 3.59 10.38 8.26
N TRP A 240 3.44 9.85 9.48
CA TRP A 240 2.69 8.63 9.73
C TRP A 240 1.28 8.69 9.12
N ASN A 241 0.50 9.73 9.45
CA ASN A 241 -0.88 9.90 8.98
C ASN A 241 -0.97 10.01 7.43
N HIS A 242 0.06 10.55 6.78
CA HIS A 242 0.14 10.57 5.33
C HIS A 242 0.37 9.15 4.78
N LEU A 243 1.34 8.42 5.33
CA LEU A 243 1.75 7.11 4.83
C LEU A 243 0.69 6.03 5.03
N VAL A 244 -0.02 6.00 6.17
CA VAL A 244 -1.08 5.01 6.41
C VAL A 244 -2.19 5.11 5.37
N GLY A 245 -2.56 6.32 4.95
CA GLY A 245 -3.54 6.51 3.88
C GLY A 245 -3.09 5.95 2.54
N LEU A 246 -1.80 6.09 2.19
CA LEU A 246 -1.23 5.54 0.96
C LEU A 246 -1.13 4.01 1.01
N ALA A 247 -0.73 3.46 2.16
CA ALA A 247 -0.65 2.02 2.36
C ALA A 247 -2.04 1.36 2.22
N ASP A 248 -3.05 1.91 2.89
CA ASP A 248 -4.42 1.39 2.82
C ASP A 248 -5.02 1.53 1.42
N ARG A 249 -4.79 2.67 0.75
CA ARG A 249 -5.23 2.90 -0.63
C ARG A 249 -4.66 1.88 -1.61
N SER A 250 -3.45 1.38 -1.36
CA SER A 250 -2.76 0.38 -2.17
C SER A 250 -3.05 -1.06 -1.73
N ALA A 251 -3.73 -1.27 -0.60
CA ALA A 251 -4.09 -2.58 -0.09
C ALA A 251 -5.13 -3.28 -0.98
N VAL A 252 -5.26 -4.58 -0.83
CA VAL A 252 -6.31 -5.34 -1.53
C VAL A 252 -7.71 -4.83 -1.17
N PRO A 253 -8.70 -4.89 -2.08
CA PRO A 253 -10.04 -4.34 -1.83
C PRO A 253 -10.71 -4.83 -0.55
N ALA A 254 -10.43 -6.06 -0.12
CA ALA A 254 -10.99 -6.64 1.11
C ALA A 254 -10.55 -5.92 2.41
N VAL A 255 -9.42 -5.21 2.38
CA VAL A 255 -8.91 -4.41 3.52
C VAL A 255 -9.45 -2.99 3.47
N ARG A 256 -9.74 -2.46 2.28
CA ARG A 256 -10.22 -1.09 2.07
C ARG A 256 -11.70 -0.98 2.43
N ARG A 257 -12.07 0.06 3.17
CA ARG A 257 -13.45 0.24 3.66
C ARG A 257 -14.44 0.55 2.54
N TYR A 258 -14.07 1.39 1.58
CA TYR A 258 -14.91 1.83 0.47
C TYR A 258 -14.11 1.81 -0.84
N PRO A 259 -13.75 0.62 -1.36
CA PRO A 259 -12.82 0.51 -2.46
C PRO A 259 -13.36 1.10 -3.77
N GLY A 260 -12.54 1.93 -4.42
CA GLY A 260 -12.71 2.36 -5.79
C GLY A 260 -12.01 1.44 -6.80
N SER A 261 -11.65 1.98 -7.96
CA SER A 261 -11.04 1.23 -9.05
C SER A 261 -9.60 0.79 -8.79
N GLY A 262 -8.85 1.48 -7.93
CA GLY A 262 -7.44 1.15 -7.65
C GLY A 262 -6.42 1.90 -8.51
N ASP A 263 -6.86 2.79 -9.41
CA ASP A 263 -6.01 3.56 -10.32
C ASP A 263 -5.32 4.77 -9.65
N HIS A 264 -4.53 5.50 -10.44
CA HIS A 264 -3.81 6.74 -10.07
C HIS A 264 -4.73 7.96 -9.86
N LEU A 265 -5.93 7.75 -9.37
CA LEU A 265 -6.85 8.81 -8.94
C LEU A 265 -6.97 8.79 -7.43
N LEU A 266 -6.60 9.88 -6.75
CA LEU A 266 -6.51 9.95 -5.29
C LEU A 266 -7.52 10.95 -4.74
N LEU A 267 -8.32 10.51 -3.76
CA LEU A 267 -9.12 11.37 -2.91
C LEU A 267 -8.42 11.55 -1.57
N GLU A 268 -8.29 12.79 -1.14
CA GLU A 268 -7.78 13.13 0.18
C GLU A 268 -8.79 14.04 0.89
N THR A 269 -8.96 13.84 2.19
CA THR A 269 -9.83 14.65 3.01
C THR A 269 -9.14 15.09 4.29
N ALA A 270 -9.54 16.27 4.81
CA ALA A 270 -9.08 16.76 6.09
C ALA A 270 -10.25 17.37 6.89
N THR A 271 -10.19 17.32 8.21
CA THR A 271 -11.11 17.96 9.13
C THR A 271 -10.34 18.85 10.12
N GLY A 272 -10.79 20.07 10.33
CA GLY A 272 -10.12 21.03 11.21
C GLY A 272 -8.72 21.42 10.72
N PRO A 273 -7.74 21.49 11.62
CA PRO A 273 -6.36 21.84 11.29
C PRO A 273 -5.53 20.65 10.76
N ASN A 274 -6.12 19.47 10.64
CA ASN A 274 -5.41 18.27 10.23
C ASN A 274 -5.01 18.37 8.75
N PRO A 275 -3.90 17.72 8.35
CA PRO A 275 -3.50 17.66 6.95
C PRO A 275 -4.47 16.77 6.15
N LEU A 276 -4.48 16.97 4.83
CA LEU A 276 -5.14 16.08 3.88
C LEU A 276 -4.51 14.68 3.95
N THR A 277 -5.34 13.65 4.04
CA THR A 277 -4.90 12.24 4.00
C THR A 277 -5.89 11.37 3.24
N ALA A 278 -5.41 10.25 2.70
CA ALA A 278 -6.21 9.28 1.99
C ALA A 278 -6.93 8.28 2.91
N CYS A 279 -6.86 8.43 4.23
CA CYS A 279 -7.63 7.58 5.15
C CYS A 279 -9.14 7.77 4.95
N PRO A 280 -9.91 6.66 4.84
CA PRO A 280 -11.29 6.71 4.37
C PRO A 280 -12.31 7.21 5.41
N THR A 281 -11.93 7.37 6.68
CA THR A 281 -12.86 7.83 7.72
C THR A 281 -12.33 9.08 8.41
N LYS A 282 -13.17 10.10 8.52
CA LYS A 282 -12.90 11.33 9.28
C LYS A 282 -14.04 11.63 10.23
N HIS A 283 -13.69 12.13 11.39
CA HIS A 283 -14.65 12.57 12.40
C HIS A 283 -14.73 14.08 12.45
N MET A 284 -15.94 14.60 12.58
CA MET A 284 -16.18 16.05 12.57
C MET A 284 -17.31 16.46 13.51
N THR A 285 -17.21 17.70 13.99
CA THR A 285 -18.25 18.38 14.77
C THR A 285 -18.76 19.60 14.03
N THR A 286 -19.87 20.17 14.50
CA THR A 286 -20.41 21.43 13.96
C THR A 286 -19.34 22.51 13.94
N GLY A 287 -19.26 23.24 12.83
CA GLY A 287 -18.30 24.32 12.65
C GLY A 287 -16.88 23.88 12.30
N THR A 288 -16.60 22.57 12.24
CA THR A 288 -15.30 22.07 11.80
C THR A 288 -15.09 22.37 10.31
N PRO A 289 -14.02 23.08 9.94
CA PRO A 289 -13.64 23.24 8.53
C PRO A 289 -13.33 21.88 7.91
N MET A 290 -13.71 21.70 6.67
CA MET A 290 -13.45 20.50 5.91
C MET A 290 -12.79 20.85 4.58
N GLN A 291 -11.84 20.02 4.19
CA GLN A 291 -11.21 20.08 2.89
C GLN A 291 -11.32 18.71 2.20
N ILE A 292 -11.63 18.74 0.92
CA ILE A 292 -11.69 17.58 0.05
C ILE A 292 -10.86 17.90 -1.18
N GLN A 293 -9.99 16.98 -1.58
CA GLN A 293 -9.15 17.14 -2.76
C GLN A 293 -9.15 15.87 -3.59
N LEU A 294 -9.45 16.01 -4.88
CA LEU A 294 -9.34 14.96 -5.89
C LEU A 294 -8.15 15.28 -6.78
N ARG A 295 -7.22 14.33 -6.92
CA ARG A 295 -5.97 14.50 -7.66
C ARG A 295 -5.77 13.42 -8.70
N SER A 296 -5.32 13.83 -9.89
CA SER A 296 -4.65 12.94 -10.85
C SER A 296 -3.21 12.71 -10.38
N MET A 297 -2.85 11.46 -10.12
CA MET A 297 -1.49 11.11 -9.74
C MET A 297 -0.69 10.75 -10.99
N ASN A 298 0.57 11.19 -11.03
CA ASN A 298 1.49 10.92 -12.15
C ASN A 298 0.99 11.41 -13.53
N GLY A 299 0.08 12.37 -13.56
CA GLY A 299 -0.48 12.90 -14.79
C GLY A 299 -1.41 11.94 -15.56
N VAL A 300 -1.76 10.80 -14.98
CA VAL A 300 -2.52 9.73 -15.68
C VAL A 300 -3.90 10.22 -16.13
N TYR A 301 -4.54 11.08 -15.35
CA TYR A 301 -5.86 11.65 -15.63
C TYR A 301 -5.82 13.15 -15.95
N ASP A 302 -4.65 13.69 -16.30
CA ASP A 302 -4.54 15.10 -16.67
C ASP A 302 -5.41 15.41 -17.88
N GLY A 303 -6.22 16.48 -17.75
CA GLY A 303 -7.19 16.86 -18.78
C GLY A 303 -8.51 16.10 -18.76
N ALA A 304 -8.63 14.98 -18.03
CA ALA A 304 -9.93 14.33 -17.80
C ALA A 304 -10.86 15.24 -17.00
N LEU A 305 -12.16 15.12 -17.22
CA LEU A 305 -13.16 15.75 -16.36
C LEU A 305 -13.32 14.92 -15.09
N GLY A 306 -13.24 15.61 -13.95
CA GLY A 306 -13.45 15.02 -12.63
C GLY A 306 -14.67 15.60 -11.90
N TRP A 307 -15.28 14.80 -11.04
CA TRP A 307 -16.37 15.18 -10.15
C TRP A 307 -16.15 14.60 -8.76
N LEU A 308 -16.72 15.28 -7.77
CA LEU A 308 -16.97 14.73 -6.45
C LEU A 308 -18.44 14.29 -6.38
N LEU A 309 -18.64 13.06 -5.93
CA LEU A 309 -19.94 12.46 -5.62
C LEU A 309 -20.11 12.56 -4.10
N VAL A 310 -21.22 13.09 -3.62
CA VAL A 310 -21.51 13.19 -2.19
C VAL A 310 -22.87 12.53 -1.92
N ASP A 311 -22.87 11.53 -1.05
CA ASP A 311 -24.08 10.84 -0.58
C ASP A 311 -24.23 11.01 0.93
N PHE A 312 -25.47 11.12 1.41
CA PHE A 312 -25.79 11.28 2.83
C PHE A 312 -26.53 10.06 3.36
N PHE A 313 -26.13 9.55 4.52
CA PHE A 313 -26.72 8.37 5.14
C PHE A 313 -26.68 8.41 6.68
N ALA A 314 -27.43 7.53 7.34
CA ALA A 314 -27.35 7.36 8.78
C ALA A 314 -26.03 6.69 9.16
N THR A 315 -25.30 7.23 10.12
CA THR A 315 -24.02 6.66 10.59
C THR A 315 -24.17 5.18 10.93
N GLY A 316 -23.24 4.37 10.43
CA GLY A 316 -23.28 2.91 10.57
C GLY A 316 -24.14 2.17 9.52
N SER A 317 -24.78 2.89 8.59
CA SER A 317 -25.58 2.29 7.50
C SER A 317 -25.18 2.86 6.14
N PRO A 318 -23.87 2.73 5.75
CA PRO A 318 -23.39 3.27 4.49
C PRO A 318 -24.09 2.60 3.30
N PRO A 319 -24.20 3.31 2.15
CA PRO A 319 -24.61 2.67 0.92
C PRO A 319 -23.61 1.56 0.56
N GLY A 320 -24.11 0.47 0.03
CA GLY A 320 -23.26 -0.57 -0.53
C GLY A 320 -22.74 -0.18 -1.93
N PRO A 321 -21.86 -1.00 -2.51
CA PRO A 321 -21.41 -0.82 -3.88
C PRO A 321 -22.61 -0.78 -4.84
N PHE A 322 -22.56 0.11 -5.84
CA PHE A 322 -23.64 0.22 -6.82
C PHE A 322 -23.72 -1.07 -7.66
N PRO A 323 -24.92 -1.66 -7.83
CA PRO A 323 -25.07 -2.89 -8.60
C PRO A 323 -24.54 -2.78 -10.03
N GLY A 324 -23.60 -3.65 -10.39
CA GLY A 324 -22.94 -3.66 -11.69
C GLY A 324 -21.76 -2.69 -11.85
N LEU A 325 -21.50 -1.83 -10.86
CA LEU A 325 -20.38 -0.89 -10.81
C LEU A 325 -19.76 -0.92 -9.40
N PRO A 326 -19.06 -2.00 -9.04
CA PRO A 326 -18.60 -2.23 -7.67
C PRO A 326 -17.60 -1.18 -7.16
N GLU A 327 -16.99 -0.42 -8.04
CA GLU A 327 -16.10 0.70 -7.71
C GLU A 327 -16.85 1.98 -7.29
N LEU A 328 -18.17 2.06 -7.50
CA LEU A 328 -19.01 3.16 -7.01
C LEU A 328 -19.64 2.79 -5.67
N GLN A 329 -19.31 3.58 -4.65
CA GLN A 329 -19.72 3.36 -3.25
C GLN A 329 -20.87 4.27 -2.82
N VAL A 330 -21.45 5.05 -3.74
CA VAL A 330 -22.53 6.01 -3.50
C VAL A 330 -23.84 5.54 -4.11
N ASP A 331 -24.97 5.93 -3.52
CA ASP A 331 -26.29 5.69 -4.08
C ASP A 331 -26.60 6.76 -5.17
N LEU A 332 -26.53 6.35 -6.43
CA LEU A 332 -26.78 7.26 -7.56
C LEU A 332 -28.19 7.84 -7.60
N GLY A 333 -29.16 7.28 -6.85
CA GLY A 333 -30.52 7.81 -6.76
C GLY A 333 -30.65 9.05 -5.88
N ARG A 334 -29.65 9.36 -5.06
CA ARG A 334 -29.67 10.51 -4.14
C ARG A 334 -28.36 11.30 -4.08
N VAL A 335 -27.36 10.92 -4.87
CA VAL A 335 -26.04 11.54 -4.88
C VAL A 335 -26.12 13.00 -5.34
N ILE A 336 -25.31 13.85 -4.69
CA ILE A 336 -25.05 15.23 -5.11
C ILE A 336 -23.75 15.26 -5.87
N LEU A 337 -23.74 15.87 -7.04
CA LEU A 337 -22.57 16.04 -7.89
C LEU A 337 -21.97 17.45 -7.70
N SER A 338 -20.66 17.53 -7.57
CA SER A 338 -19.95 18.80 -7.74
C SER A 338 -20.03 19.26 -9.21
N PRO A 339 -19.74 20.55 -9.51
CA PRO A 339 -19.40 20.94 -10.86
C PRO A 339 -18.22 20.11 -11.39
N ALA A 340 -18.22 19.83 -12.70
CA ALA A 340 -17.10 19.21 -13.37
C ALA A 340 -15.89 20.14 -13.39
N ALA A 341 -14.70 19.59 -13.22
CA ALA A 341 -13.43 20.31 -13.39
C ALA A 341 -12.41 19.46 -14.14
N SER A 342 -11.51 20.10 -14.88
CA SER A 342 -10.35 19.42 -15.45
C SER A 342 -9.38 19.01 -14.33
N LEU A 343 -8.89 17.77 -14.37
CA LEU A 343 -7.92 17.25 -13.43
C LEU A 343 -6.46 17.58 -13.77
N SER A 344 -6.22 18.52 -14.70
CA SER A 344 -4.89 19.11 -14.91
C SER A 344 -4.38 19.90 -13.69
N SER A 345 -5.26 20.14 -12.72
CA SER A 345 -4.96 20.61 -11.37
C SER A 345 -5.91 19.94 -10.38
N PRO A 346 -5.54 19.85 -9.08
CA PRO A 346 -6.43 19.27 -8.08
C PRO A 346 -7.81 19.92 -8.02
N LEU A 347 -8.88 19.13 -8.09
CA LEU A 347 -10.22 19.62 -7.78
C LEU A 347 -10.36 19.69 -6.25
N SER A 348 -10.38 20.91 -5.72
CA SER A 348 -10.42 21.16 -4.27
C SER A 348 -11.73 21.85 -3.87
N VAL A 349 -12.34 21.34 -2.80
CA VAL A 349 -13.54 21.92 -2.17
C VAL A 349 -13.24 22.11 -0.69
N ALA A 350 -13.53 23.31 -0.19
CA ALA A 350 -13.48 23.62 1.23
C ALA A 350 -14.84 24.14 1.69
N PHE A 351 -15.33 23.65 2.81
CA PHE A 351 -16.57 24.13 3.40
C PHE A 351 -16.57 23.96 4.92
N GLN A 352 -17.56 24.57 5.56
CA GLN A 352 -17.77 24.42 6.99
C GLN A 352 -19.24 24.07 7.23
N MET A 353 -19.50 23.02 7.96
CA MET A 353 -20.87 22.61 8.27
C MET A 353 -21.47 23.58 9.28
N PRO A 354 -22.52 24.33 8.91
CA PRO A 354 -23.12 25.35 9.77
C PRO A 354 -24.04 24.77 10.86
N PHE A 355 -24.35 23.47 10.78
CA PHE A 355 -25.26 22.78 11.70
C PHE A 355 -24.74 21.39 12.06
N SER A 356 -25.21 20.87 13.19
CA SER A 356 -24.94 19.50 13.59
C SER A 356 -25.88 18.52 12.87
N LEU A 357 -25.33 17.36 12.51
CA LEU A 357 -26.08 16.22 11.97
C LEU A 357 -25.81 14.96 12.81
N PRO A 358 -26.18 14.95 14.12
CA PRO A 358 -25.89 13.81 14.97
C PRO A 358 -26.48 12.52 14.38
N GLY A 359 -25.63 11.47 14.29
CA GLY A 359 -26.02 10.21 13.68
C GLY A 359 -26.09 10.22 12.16
N GLY A 360 -25.56 11.27 11.49
CA GLY A 360 -25.41 11.33 10.05
C GLY A 360 -23.96 11.21 9.60
N SER A 361 -23.75 10.70 8.40
CA SER A 361 -22.46 10.64 7.72
C SER A 361 -22.61 11.07 6.26
N PHE A 362 -21.56 11.67 5.71
CA PHE A 362 -21.40 11.82 4.27
C PHE A 362 -20.44 10.78 3.74
N LEU A 363 -20.72 10.23 2.57
CA LEU A 363 -19.76 9.50 1.78
C LEU A 363 -19.36 10.37 0.59
N VAL A 364 -18.07 10.61 0.45
CA VAL A 364 -17.51 11.40 -0.65
C VAL A 364 -16.65 10.49 -1.50
N GLN A 365 -16.89 10.50 -2.81
CA GLN A 365 -16.09 9.73 -3.78
C GLN A 365 -15.73 10.62 -4.96
N GLY A 366 -14.50 10.50 -5.46
CA GLY A 366 -14.05 11.16 -6.68
C GLY A 366 -14.18 10.26 -7.89
N ILE A 367 -14.59 10.80 -9.03
CA ILE A 367 -14.55 10.11 -10.31
C ILE A 367 -13.84 10.95 -11.37
N ALA A 368 -13.18 10.28 -12.31
CA ALA A 368 -12.66 10.87 -13.55
C ALA A 368 -13.34 10.20 -14.75
N TRP A 369 -13.75 10.98 -15.74
CA TRP A 369 -14.34 10.49 -16.99
C TRP A 369 -13.23 10.01 -17.91
N GLN A 370 -12.69 8.85 -17.58
CA GLN A 370 -11.64 8.16 -18.34
C GLN A 370 -11.63 6.70 -17.90
N PRO A 371 -11.44 5.74 -18.82
CA PRO A 371 -11.41 4.31 -18.50
C PRO A 371 -10.44 3.99 -17.37
N SER A 372 -10.83 3.04 -16.53
CA SER A 372 -9.98 2.46 -15.49
C SER A 372 -9.17 1.30 -16.05
N ALA A 373 -7.86 1.37 -15.90
CA ALA A 373 -6.97 0.26 -16.26
C ALA A 373 -7.05 -0.89 -15.25
N GLU A 374 -7.39 -0.58 -14.00
CA GLU A 374 -7.42 -1.53 -12.89
C GLU A 374 -8.73 -2.33 -12.82
N SER A 375 -9.87 -1.63 -12.79
CA SER A 375 -11.17 -2.29 -12.73
C SER A 375 -11.66 -2.77 -14.10
N GLY A 376 -11.04 -2.28 -15.18
CA GLY A 376 -11.50 -2.55 -16.55
C GLY A 376 -12.78 -1.79 -16.93
N ASN A 377 -13.24 -0.84 -16.11
CA ASN A 377 -14.40 -0.01 -16.46
C ASN A 377 -14.07 0.86 -17.68
N PRO A 378 -14.86 0.77 -18.77
CA PRO A 378 -14.53 1.47 -20.02
C PRO A 378 -14.90 2.98 -20.00
N LEU A 379 -15.58 3.47 -18.98
CA LEU A 379 -16.17 4.82 -18.96
C LEU A 379 -15.50 5.76 -17.97
N PHE A 380 -15.22 5.27 -16.76
CA PHE A 380 -14.73 6.11 -15.69
C PHE A 380 -13.78 5.36 -14.74
N THR A 381 -13.02 6.13 -14.00
CA THR A 381 -12.19 5.70 -12.87
C THR A 381 -12.76 6.31 -11.59
N ALA A 382 -12.80 5.55 -10.50
CA ALA A 382 -13.29 6.00 -9.20
C ALA A 382 -12.20 5.89 -8.12
N THR A 383 -12.12 6.89 -7.23
CA THR A 383 -11.30 6.80 -6.00
C THR A 383 -11.94 5.85 -4.99
N ASP A 384 -11.21 5.48 -3.94
CA ASP A 384 -11.87 5.03 -2.70
C ASP A 384 -12.78 6.15 -2.21
N ALA A 385 -13.89 5.78 -1.55
CA ALA A 385 -14.75 6.79 -0.97
C ALA A 385 -14.38 7.05 0.50
N HIS A 386 -14.60 8.29 0.96
CA HIS A 386 -14.31 8.71 2.32
C HIS A 386 -15.60 8.99 3.09
N GLU A 387 -15.72 8.41 4.27
CA GLU A 387 -16.82 8.65 5.20
C GLU A 387 -16.48 9.77 6.17
N LEU A 388 -17.36 10.73 6.26
CA LEU A 388 -17.26 11.91 7.12
C LEU A 388 -18.35 11.82 8.17
N VAL A 389 -17.98 11.38 9.37
CA VAL A 389 -18.88 11.04 10.48
C VAL A 389 -19.11 12.25 11.36
N PHE A 390 -20.38 12.58 11.65
CA PHE A 390 -20.76 13.63 12.60
C PHE A 390 -21.00 13.07 13.99
N PHE A 391 -20.50 13.80 14.99
CA PHE A 391 -20.77 13.56 16.40
C PHE A 391 -21.71 14.62 16.97
#